data_f06aeb5941c0b24d55270a35fca30977
#
_entry.id   f06aeb5941c0b24d55270a35fca30977
#
_cell.length_a   1.000
_cell.length_b   1.000
_cell.length_c   1.000
_cell.angle_alpha   90.00
_cell.angle_beta   90.00
_cell.angle_gamma   90.00
#
_symmetry.space_group_name_H-M   'P 1'
#
loop_
_entity.id
_entity.type
_entity.pdbx_description
1 polymer ?
#
loop_
_entity_poly.entity_id
_entity_poly.type
_entity_poly.pdbx_seq_one_letter_code
_entity_poly.pdbx_strand_id
1 'polypeptide(L)'
;MDVFTNEVNFLHKQPDIDINRFVETFEKLTRAERRKQYLFGLKQSEARVLLCIEQLSRNSEQVIKVSEISRKMSVTSPTVTELIKNLSSKGYIERCVDSKDKRVSDIKITEKGGKIVRKLTNYYTSLFSGLIERIGIEKSETLLDLLDQVCNYLNETNIETD
;
A
#
# COMPACT_ATOMS: atom_id res chain seq x y z
N MET A 1 -1.59 -46.43 28.55
CA MET A 1 -2.67 -46.75 27.62
C MET A 1 -3.40 -45.46 27.38
N ASP A 2 -2.93 -44.95 26.40
CA ASP A 2 -3.39 -44.08 25.30
C ASP A 2 -3.85 -42.68 25.64
N VAL A 3 -2.86 -41.81 25.86
CA VAL A 3 -3.06 -40.35 25.88
C VAL A 3 -2.75 -39.72 24.51
N PHE A 4 -2.38 -40.52 23.51
CA PHE A 4 -1.91 -40.04 22.20
C PHE A 4 -2.99 -40.00 21.10
N THR A 5 -4.28 -40.26 21.43
CA THR A 5 -5.32 -40.39 20.37
C THR A 5 -6.21 -39.15 20.23
N ASN A 6 -6.00 -38.07 21.02
CA ASN A 6 -6.91 -36.92 21.02
C ASN A 6 -6.35 -35.65 20.34
N GLU A 7 -5.09 -35.62 19.93
CA GLU A 7 -4.50 -34.42 19.27
C GLU A 7 -4.58 -34.46 17.74
N VAL A 8 -4.98 -35.57 17.14
CA VAL A 8 -4.99 -35.70 15.65
C VAL A 8 -6.32 -35.27 15.04
N ASN A 9 -7.35 -34.99 15.85
CA ASN A 9 -8.70 -34.70 15.33
C ASN A 9 -9.00 -33.22 15.04
N PHE A 10 -8.05 -32.32 15.30
CA PHE A 10 -8.19 -30.89 14.93
C PHE A 10 -7.71 -30.57 13.50
N LEU A 11 -7.01 -31.51 12.83
CA LEU A 11 -6.46 -31.33 11.48
C LEU A 11 -7.39 -31.83 10.37
N HIS A 12 -8.59 -32.33 10.67
CA HIS A 12 -9.46 -33.02 9.68
C HIS A 12 -10.75 -32.27 9.33
N LYS A 13 -10.74 -30.93 9.38
CA LYS A 13 -11.70 -30.15 8.62
C LYS A 13 -10.94 -29.22 7.68
N GLN A 14 -10.15 -29.82 6.76
CA GLN A 14 -9.66 -29.04 5.64
C GLN A 14 -10.89 -28.61 4.82
N PRO A 15 -11.07 -27.31 4.59
CA PRO A 15 -12.05 -26.86 3.63
C PRO A 15 -11.73 -27.50 2.27
N ASP A 16 -12.75 -27.80 1.47
CA ASP A 16 -12.61 -28.31 0.08
C ASP A 16 -11.84 -27.34 -0.86
N ILE A 17 -11.11 -26.40 -0.28
CA ILE A 17 -10.36 -25.36 -0.99
C ILE A 17 -8.88 -25.72 -0.95
N ASP A 18 -8.31 -25.89 -2.14
CA ASP A 18 -6.90 -26.20 -2.34
C ASP A 18 -6.03 -25.00 -1.88
N ILE A 19 -5.30 -25.19 -0.77
CA ILE A 19 -4.37 -24.20 -0.21
C ILE A 19 -3.29 -23.83 -1.23
N ASN A 20 -2.81 -24.78 -2.04
CA ASN A 20 -1.80 -24.50 -3.07
C ASN A 20 -2.32 -23.49 -4.09
N ARG A 21 -3.61 -23.57 -4.44
CA ARG A 21 -4.26 -22.61 -5.32
C ARG A 21 -4.27 -21.20 -4.72
N PHE A 22 -4.45 -21.06 -3.40
CA PHE A 22 -4.30 -19.78 -2.71
C PHE A 22 -2.88 -19.22 -2.88
N VAL A 23 -1.87 -20.00 -2.52
CA VAL A 23 -0.45 -19.62 -2.63
C VAL A 23 -0.12 -19.18 -4.05
N GLU A 24 -0.45 -20.01 -5.05
CA GLU A 24 -0.21 -19.69 -6.46
C GLU A 24 -0.91 -18.39 -6.91
N THR A 25 -2.15 -18.16 -6.45
CA THR A 25 -2.92 -16.97 -6.84
C THR A 25 -2.31 -15.71 -6.24
N PHE A 26 -1.91 -15.75 -4.97
CA PHE A 26 -1.20 -14.64 -4.32
C PHE A 26 0.16 -14.36 -4.98
N GLU A 27 0.91 -15.40 -5.33
CA GLU A 27 2.17 -15.24 -6.07
C GLU A 27 1.95 -14.63 -7.46
N LYS A 28 0.91 -15.06 -8.20
CA LYS A 28 0.56 -14.49 -9.50
C LYS A 28 0.21 -13.00 -9.37
N LEU A 29 -0.58 -12.62 -8.36
CA LEU A 29 -0.95 -11.24 -8.08
C LEU A 29 0.30 -10.38 -7.78
N THR A 30 1.12 -10.83 -6.84
CA THR A 30 2.37 -10.14 -6.46
C THR A 30 3.33 -10.00 -7.65
N ARG A 31 3.42 -11.03 -8.48
CA ARG A 31 4.27 -11.03 -9.68
C ARG A 31 3.73 -10.08 -10.76
N ALA A 32 2.41 -10.00 -10.92
CA ALA A 32 1.77 -9.07 -11.84
C ALA A 32 1.99 -7.61 -11.42
N GLU A 33 1.92 -7.32 -10.12
CA GLU A 33 2.21 -6.00 -9.55
C GLU A 33 3.69 -5.62 -9.78
N ARG A 34 4.63 -6.51 -9.50
CA ARG A 34 6.08 -6.27 -9.65
C ARG A 34 6.54 -5.98 -11.09
N ARG A 35 5.80 -6.40 -12.13
CA ARG A 35 6.17 -6.15 -13.53
C ARG A 35 6.27 -4.67 -13.88
N LYS A 36 5.63 -3.78 -13.14
CA LYS A 36 5.68 -2.32 -13.34
C LYS A 36 6.55 -1.67 -12.27
N GLN A 37 7.86 -1.87 -12.36
CA GLN A 37 8.81 -1.30 -11.39
C GLN A 37 8.86 0.23 -11.40
N TYR A 38 8.54 0.85 -12.52
CA TYR A 38 8.57 2.31 -12.71
C TYR A 38 7.28 2.83 -13.33
N LEU A 39 6.76 3.89 -12.75
CA LEU A 39 5.63 4.66 -13.25
C LEU A 39 6.06 6.12 -13.43
N PHE A 40 6.06 6.60 -14.68
CA PHE A 40 6.43 7.98 -15.02
C PHE A 40 7.80 8.42 -14.47
N GLY A 41 8.80 7.52 -14.44
CA GLY A 41 10.14 7.78 -13.93
C GLY A 41 10.29 7.66 -12.41
N LEU A 42 9.23 7.27 -11.70
CA LEU A 42 9.24 6.97 -10.27
C LEU A 42 9.25 5.46 -10.04
N LYS A 43 9.99 5.02 -9.00
CA LYS A 43 9.77 3.69 -8.42
C LYS A 43 8.35 3.61 -7.87
N GLN A 44 7.76 2.45 -7.86
CA GLN A 44 6.38 2.26 -7.34
C GLN A 44 6.23 2.76 -5.90
N SER A 45 7.23 2.53 -5.04
CA SER A 45 7.25 3.06 -3.66
C SER A 45 7.26 4.59 -3.62
N GLU A 46 8.02 5.26 -4.49
CA GLU A 46 8.04 6.72 -4.60
C GLU A 46 6.68 7.26 -5.07
N ALA A 47 6.07 6.60 -6.06
CA ALA A 47 4.74 6.97 -6.57
C ALA A 47 3.67 6.87 -5.47
N ARG A 48 3.71 5.80 -4.66
CA ARG A 48 2.81 5.61 -3.52
C ARG A 48 2.99 6.69 -2.45
N VAL A 49 4.23 7.05 -2.11
CA VAL A 49 4.50 8.16 -1.17
C VAL A 49 3.96 9.49 -1.71
N LEU A 50 4.19 9.79 -2.99
CA LEU A 50 3.72 11.03 -3.60
C LEU A 50 2.19 11.14 -3.59
N LEU A 51 1.47 10.05 -3.91
CA LEU A 51 0.01 9.98 -3.80
C LEU A 51 -0.48 10.07 -2.35
N CYS A 52 0.25 9.48 -1.40
CA CYS A 52 -0.05 9.59 0.04
C CYS A 52 0.04 11.04 0.53
N ILE A 53 1.08 11.78 0.13
CA ILE A 53 1.24 13.20 0.46
C ILE A 53 0.08 14.01 -0.14
N GLU A 54 -0.28 13.79 -1.40
CA GLU A 54 -1.40 14.46 -2.04
C GLU A 54 -2.72 14.21 -1.29
N GLN A 55 -2.96 12.97 -0.86
CA GLN A 55 -4.16 12.61 -0.13
C GLN A 55 -4.22 13.24 1.26
N LEU A 56 -3.07 13.33 1.95
CA LEU A 56 -2.97 14.01 3.25
C LEU A 56 -3.19 15.52 3.09
N SER A 57 -2.63 16.15 2.06
CA SER A 57 -2.79 17.59 1.82
C SER A 57 -4.22 18.02 1.48
N ARG A 58 -5.04 17.11 0.92
CA ARG A 58 -6.46 17.37 0.64
C ARG A 58 -7.34 17.29 1.89
N ASN A 59 -6.95 16.46 2.85
CA ASN A 59 -7.79 16.13 4.00
C ASN A 59 -7.47 16.99 5.24
N SER A 60 -6.42 17.80 5.19
CA SER A 60 -5.97 18.57 6.36
C SER A 60 -5.15 19.79 5.91
N GLU A 61 -5.41 20.92 6.55
CA GLU A 61 -4.54 22.11 6.46
C GLU A 61 -3.29 21.97 7.36
N GLN A 62 -3.13 20.83 8.03
CA GLN A 62 -2.02 20.59 8.94
C GLN A 62 -0.74 20.23 8.21
N VAL A 63 0.38 20.49 8.88
CA VAL A 63 1.74 20.13 8.44
C VAL A 63 1.87 18.63 8.24
N ILE A 64 2.23 18.20 7.03
CA ILE A 64 2.44 16.77 6.72
C ILE A 64 3.80 16.32 7.24
N LYS A 65 3.77 15.38 8.18
CA LYS A 65 4.97 14.82 8.83
C LYS A 65 5.33 13.43 8.29
N VAL A 66 6.62 13.10 8.33
CA VAL A 66 7.13 11.75 7.98
C VAL A 66 6.38 10.65 8.74
N SER A 67 6.08 10.87 10.03
CA SER A 67 5.37 9.89 10.87
C SER A 67 3.95 9.58 10.39
N GLU A 68 3.25 10.57 9.82
CA GLU A 68 1.90 10.37 9.27
C GLU A 68 1.94 9.54 7.99
N ILE A 69 2.90 9.84 7.10
CA ILE A 69 3.12 9.05 5.88
C ILE A 69 3.51 7.62 6.25
N SER A 70 4.42 7.45 7.22
CA SER A 70 4.89 6.16 7.72
C SER A 70 3.72 5.31 8.25
N ARG A 71 2.89 5.89 9.11
CA ARG A 71 1.69 5.22 9.65
C ARG A 71 0.70 4.85 8.55
N LYS A 72 0.40 5.79 7.63
CA LYS A 72 -0.59 5.56 6.55
C LYS A 72 -0.14 4.50 5.55
N MET A 73 1.16 4.37 5.34
CA MET A 73 1.72 3.41 4.40
C MET A 73 2.14 2.08 5.06
N SER A 74 2.05 1.97 6.39
CA SER A 74 2.52 0.80 7.16
C SER A 74 3.98 0.44 6.87
N VAL A 75 4.85 1.47 6.77
CA VAL A 75 6.30 1.32 6.55
C VAL A 75 7.08 2.10 7.59
N THR A 76 8.35 1.75 7.79
CA THR A 76 9.20 2.39 8.80
C THR A 76 9.53 3.85 8.44
N SER A 77 9.70 4.71 9.44
CA SER A 77 10.07 6.12 9.23
C SER A 77 11.41 6.31 8.49
N PRO A 78 12.46 5.51 8.70
CA PRO A 78 13.67 5.56 7.89
C PRO A 78 13.41 5.33 6.40
N THR A 79 12.59 4.33 6.05
CA THR A 79 12.20 4.04 4.67
C THR A 79 11.49 5.24 4.03
N VAL A 80 10.50 5.83 4.73
CA VAL A 80 9.80 7.01 4.25
C VAL A 80 10.76 8.20 4.08
N THR A 81 11.68 8.40 5.02
CA THR A 81 12.66 9.49 4.94
C THR A 81 13.53 9.39 3.69
N GLU A 82 13.96 8.18 3.33
CA GLU A 82 14.73 7.95 2.10
C GLU A 82 13.88 8.24 0.84
N LEU A 83 12.64 7.76 0.79
CA LEU A 83 11.74 8.00 -0.33
C LEU A 83 11.45 9.50 -0.50
N ILE A 84 11.24 10.24 0.59
CA ILE A 84 11.07 11.70 0.59
C ILE A 84 12.33 12.40 0.08
N LYS A 85 13.52 11.96 0.51
CA LYS A 85 14.80 12.49 0.01
C LYS A 85 14.91 12.33 -1.50
N ASN A 86 14.55 11.16 -2.02
CA ASN A 86 14.57 10.86 -3.45
C ASN A 86 13.55 11.71 -4.24
N LEU A 87 12.34 11.87 -3.71
CA LEU A 87 11.31 12.71 -4.34
C LEU A 87 11.71 14.19 -4.33
N SER A 88 12.33 14.66 -3.24
CA SER A 88 12.84 16.03 -3.13
C SER A 88 14.00 16.28 -4.10
N SER A 89 14.95 15.35 -4.22
CA SER A 89 16.07 15.47 -5.18
C SER A 89 15.60 15.50 -6.64
N LYS A 90 14.48 14.86 -6.94
CA LYS A 90 13.80 14.92 -8.26
C LYS A 90 12.96 16.20 -8.44
N GLY A 91 12.81 17.00 -7.40
CA GLY A 91 12.03 18.24 -7.40
C GLY A 91 10.52 18.03 -7.45
N TYR A 92 10.01 16.89 -6.97
CA TYR A 92 8.57 16.61 -6.92
C TYR A 92 7.91 17.07 -5.61
N ILE A 93 8.70 17.19 -4.57
CA ILE A 93 8.30 17.73 -3.26
C ILE A 93 9.36 18.69 -2.74
N GLU A 94 8.94 19.57 -1.84
CA GLU A 94 9.81 20.46 -1.09
C GLU A 94 9.56 20.28 0.40
N ARG A 95 10.59 20.62 1.21
CA ARG A 95 10.49 20.66 2.66
C ARG A 95 10.49 22.11 3.10
N CYS A 96 9.40 22.55 3.67
CA CYS A 96 9.29 23.87 4.29
C CYS A 96 9.59 23.71 5.77
N VAL A 97 10.69 24.32 6.24
CA VAL A 97 11.01 24.34 7.67
C VAL A 97 10.13 25.40 8.32
N ASP A 98 9.40 25.03 9.38
CA ASP A 98 8.63 26.00 10.16
C ASP A 98 9.60 27.05 10.75
N SER A 99 9.25 28.33 10.58
CA SER A 99 10.04 29.44 11.07
C SER A 99 10.12 29.49 12.61
N LYS A 100 9.18 28.85 13.30
CA LYS A 100 9.08 28.82 14.78
C LYS A 100 9.67 27.58 15.41
N ASP A 101 9.56 26.42 14.72
CA ASP A 101 10.15 25.15 15.18
C ASP A 101 10.90 24.46 14.04
N LYS A 102 12.22 24.61 14.01
CA LYS A 102 13.12 23.98 13.02
C LYS A 102 13.08 22.46 13.00
N ARG A 103 12.43 21.82 13.99
CA ARG A 103 12.26 20.36 14.07
C ARG A 103 11.07 19.85 13.28
N VAL A 104 10.17 20.74 12.87
CA VAL A 104 8.97 20.40 12.09
C VAL A 104 9.22 20.81 10.65
N SER A 105 9.31 19.84 9.76
CA SER A 105 9.37 20.05 8.31
C SER A 105 8.02 19.72 7.70
N ASP A 106 7.37 20.72 7.11
CA ASP A 106 6.20 20.52 6.27
C ASP A 106 6.63 20.00 4.89
N ILE A 107 5.94 18.98 4.41
CA ILE A 107 6.23 18.35 3.12
C ILE A 107 5.14 18.79 2.14
N LYS A 108 5.53 19.51 1.10
CA LYS A 108 4.63 20.04 0.07
C LYS A 108 4.96 19.49 -1.30
N ILE A 109 3.92 19.28 -2.10
CA ILE A 109 4.07 18.89 -3.50
C ILE A 109 4.36 20.12 -4.32
N THR A 110 5.41 20.08 -5.15
CA THR A 110 5.73 21.16 -6.09
C THR A 110 4.79 21.13 -7.30
N GLU A 111 4.81 22.18 -8.13
CA GLU A 111 4.07 22.18 -9.40
C GLU A 111 4.48 20.98 -10.29
N LYS A 112 5.78 20.67 -10.33
CA LYS A 112 6.31 19.49 -11.05
C LYS A 112 5.76 18.19 -10.48
N GLY A 113 5.71 18.06 -9.16
CA GLY A 113 5.12 16.92 -8.47
C GLY A 113 3.62 16.78 -8.77
N GLY A 114 2.88 17.88 -8.76
CA GLY A 114 1.46 17.89 -9.09
C GLY A 114 1.15 17.40 -10.52
N LYS A 115 2.04 17.66 -11.49
CA LYS A 115 1.92 17.10 -12.84
C LYS A 115 2.07 15.57 -12.83
N ILE A 116 2.97 15.03 -12.01
CA ILE A 116 3.15 13.58 -11.86
C ILE A 116 1.97 12.96 -11.10
N VAL A 117 1.50 13.59 -10.03
CA VAL A 117 0.30 13.15 -9.30
C VAL A 117 -0.88 12.98 -10.24
N ARG A 118 -1.18 13.96 -11.08
CA ARG A 118 -2.26 13.85 -12.07
C ARG A 118 -2.08 12.65 -13.01
N LYS A 119 -0.88 12.40 -13.50
CA LYS A 119 -0.59 11.23 -14.36
C LYS A 119 -0.81 9.92 -13.61
N LEU A 120 -0.35 9.83 -12.37
CA LEU A 120 -0.53 8.66 -11.52
C LEU A 120 -2.02 8.41 -11.21
N THR A 121 -2.75 9.45 -10.85
CA THR A 121 -4.20 9.37 -10.59
C THR A 121 -4.95 8.87 -11.83
N ASN A 122 -4.70 9.47 -12.99
CA ASN A 122 -5.33 9.05 -14.25
C ASN A 122 -4.98 7.59 -14.60
N TYR A 123 -3.73 7.19 -14.38
CA TYR A 123 -3.30 5.81 -14.60
C TYR A 123 -4.07 4.82 -13.72
N TYR A 124 -4.15 5.08 -12.40
CA TYR A 124 -4.87 4.19 -11.48
C TYR A 124 -6.38 4.21 -11.73
N THR A 125 -6.96 5.38 -12.04
CA THR A 125 -8.37 5.49 -12.42
C THR A 125 -8.65 4.63 -13.66
N SER A 126 -7.88 4.77 -14.73
CA SER A 126 -8.08 3.96 -15.94
C SER A 126 -7.88 2.47 -15.70
N LEU A 127 -6.87 2.10 -14.88
CA LEU A 127 -6.60 0.70 -14.54
C LEU A 127 -7.78 0.06 -13.81
N PHE A 128 -8.29 0.72 -12.77
CA PHE A 128 -9.37 0.16 -11.95
C PHE A 128 -10.74 0.28 -12.61
N SER A 129 -10.99 1.36 -13.39
CA SER A 129 -12.20 1.42 -14.22
C SER A 129 -12.26 0.27 -15.22
N GLY A 130 -11.16 -0.02 -15.91
CA GLY A 130 -11.11 -1.16 -16.83
C GLY A 130 -11.26 -2.52 -16.13
N LEU A 131 -10.79 -2.65 -14.87
CA LEU A 131 -11.04 -3.85 -14.08
C LEU A 131 -12.54 -3.98 -13.74
N ILE A 132 -13.17 -2.89 -13.27
CA ILE A 132 -14.60 -2.86 -12.93
C ILE A 132 -15.45 -3.18 -14.16
N GLU A 133 -15.15 -2.59 -15.31
CA GLU A 133 -15.82 -2.89 -16.57
C GLU A 133 -15.74 -4.38 -16.94
N ARG A 134 -14.58 -4.99 -16.69
CA ARG A 134 -14.33 -6.40 -17.06
C ARG A 134 -15.03 -7.40 -16.15
N ILE A 135 -15.08 -7.17 -14.84
CA ILE A 135 -15.64 -8.12 -13.87
C ILE A 135 -17.06 -7.77 -13.41
N GLY A 136 -17.50 -6.54 -13.67
CA GLY A 136 -18.80 -5.99 -13.26
C GLY A 136 -18.76 -5.37 -11.86
N ILE A 137 -19.69 -4.45 -11.59
CA ILE A 137 -19.74 -3.66 -10.34
C ILE A 137 -19.92 -4.57 -9.13
N GLU A 138 -20.93 -5.44 -9.13
CA GLU A 138 -21.26 -6.34 -8.01
C GLU A 138 -20.07 -7.23 -7.59
N LYS A 139 -19.38 -7.82 -8.59
CA LYS A 139 -18.17 -8.64 -8.31
C LYS A 139 -17.00 -7.78 -7.84
N SER A 140 -16.92 -6.53 -8.28
CA SER A 140 -15.88 -5.60 -7.81
C SER A 140 -16.09 -5.22 -6.35
N GLU A 141 -17.32 -4.96 -5.92
CA GLU A 141 -17.67 -4.71 -4.53
C GLU A 141 -17.36 -5.94 -3.67
N THR A 142 -17.81 -7.12 -4.09
CA THR A 142 -17.48 -8.38 -3.41
C THR A 142 -15.96 -8.61 -3.29
N LEU A 143 -15.20 -8.31 -4.35
CA LEU A 143 -13.74 -8.42 -4.33
C LEU A 143 -13.10 -7.48 -3.31
N LEU A 144 -13.57 -6.24 -3.21
CA LEU A 144 -13.07 -5.27 -2.23
C LEU A 144 -13.33 -5.77 -0.80
N ASP A 145 -14.55 -6.22 -0.50
CA ASP A 145 -14.91 -6.76 0.81
C ASP A 145 -14.06 -7.98 1.19
N LEU A 146 -13.82 -8.89 0.24
CA LEU A 146 -12.98 -10.05 0.47
C LEU A 146 -11.51 -9.68 0.68
N LEU A 147 -10.98 -8.72 -0.07
CA LEU A 147 -9.62 -8.23 0.11
C LEU A 147 -9.44 -7.55 1.47
N ASP A 148 -10.42 -6.77 1.93
CA ASP A 148 -10.38 -6.15 3.25
C ASP A 148 -10.38 -7.21 4.37
N GLN A 149 -11.18 -8.28 4.24
CA GLN A 149 -11.16 -9.41 5.18
C GLN A 149 -9.79 -10.10 5.20
N VAL A 150 -9.19 -10.34 4.03
CA VAL A 150 -7.85 -10.94 3.93
C VAL A 150 -6.80 -10.03 4.57
N CYS A 151 -6.84 -8.72 4.32
CA CYS A 151 -5.91 -7.76 4.92
C CYS A 151 -6.04 -7.74 6.46
N ASN A 152 -7.26 -7.75 6.98
CA ASN A 152 -7.50 -7.79 8.43
C ASN A 152 -6.96 -9.07 9.05
N TYR A 153 -7.26 -10.23 8.45
CA TYR A 153 -6.73 -11.52 8.90
C TYR A 153 -5.20 -11.54 8.94
N LEU A 154 -4.53 -11.08 7.87
CA LEU A 154 -3.07 -11.04 7.82
C LEU A 154 -2.46 -10.07 8.84
N ASN A 155 -3.13 -8.98 9.17
CA ASN A 155 -2.68 -8.02 10.17
C ASN A 155 -2.85 -8.56 11.61
N GLU A 156 -3.88 -9.37 11.86
CA GLU A 156 -4.17 -9.98 13.16
C GLU A 156 -3.32 -11.24 13.42
N THR A 157 -2.93 -11.92 12.35
CA THR A 157 -2.16 -13.16 12.43
C THR A 157 -0.68 -12.82 12.57
N ASN A 158 -0.18 -12.71 13.81
CA ASN A 158 1.25 -12.75 14.11
C ASN A 158 1.76 -14.18 13.88
N ILE A 159 2.13 -14.50 12.65
CA ILE A 159 2.88 -15.73 12.38
C ILE A 159 4.29 -15.45 12.88
N GLU A 160 4.62 -15.95 14.08
CA GLU A 160 6.00 -16.01 14.56
C GLU A 160 6.77 -16.87 13.55
N THR A 161 7.56 -16.21 12.73
CA THR A 161 8.57 -16.89 11.90
C THR A 161 9.83 -16.95 12.74
N ASP A 162 10.06 -18.11 13.38
CA ASP A 162 11.36 -18.46 13.98
C ASP A 162 12.51 -18.38 12.94
#